data_174820cd7f92a8d67aefe45212597658
#
_entry.id   174820cd7f92a8d67aefe45212597658
#
_cell.length_a   1.000
_cell.length_b   1.000
_cell.length_c   1.000
_cell.angle_alpha   90.00
_cell.angle_beta   90.00
_cell.angle_gamma   90.00
#
_symmetry.space_group_name_H-M   'P 1'
#
loop_
_entity.id
_entity.type
_entity.pdbx_description
1 polymer ?
#
loop_
_entity_poly.entity_id
_entity_poly.type
_entity_poly.pdbx_seq_one_letter_code
_entity_poly.pdbx_strand_id
1 'polypeptide(L)'
;QKQRFLQPMIEGRFFGTMALTEPHAGSSLSDIRTRAEPAADGSYRIKGNKIFISGGDHPLSENIVHMVLAKLPDAPPGVKGISLFIVPKFLVNADGSLGPRNDVILAGLFHKMGYRGTTSTALNFGDNGACVGYLVGKPHHGLAYMFQMMNEARIGVGMGAVMLGYAGYLYSLEYARERPQGRLPDGKDPSAPQVAIIRHADVRRMLLTQKAYVEGAFDLGLYAARLFDDSQTLEDDEQRRQAHDLLDLLTPIVKSWPSEFCLKANELAIQILGGHGYTREYPVEQYYRDNRLNPIHEGTHGIQSLDLLGRKVGQNNGAGLRQLTRLIQDACRRAEAHPSLVALRQPLERLVAR
;
A
#
# COMPACT_ATOMS: atom_id res chain seq x y z
N GLN A 1 -11.12 -24.22 11.77
CA GLN A 1 -10.60 -22.83 11.80
C GLN A 1 -11.53 -21.86 11.05
N LYS A 2 -12.06 -22.21 9.86
CA LYS A 2 -12.94 -21.31 9.08
C LYS A 2 -14.16 -20.84 9.89
N GLN A 3 -14.91 -21.74 10.49
CA GLN A 3 -16.09 -21.36 11.31
C GLN A 3 -15.73 -20.57 12.55
N ARG A 4 -14.59 -20.91 13.20
CA ARG A 4 -14.16 -20.27 14.45
C ARG A 4 -13.60 -18.86 14.27
N PHE A 5 -12.93 -18.58 13.13
CA PHE A 5 -12.22 -17.32 12.93
C PHE A 5 -12.71 -16.56 11.70
N LEU A 6 -12.84 -17.22 10.54
CA LEU A 6 -13.18 -16.52 9.29
C LEU A 6 -14.64 -16.03 9.29
N GLN A 7 -15.58 -16.87 9.71
CA GLN A 7 -17.01 -16.51 9.71
C GLN A 7 -17.28 -15.26 10.58
N PRO A 8 -16.81 -15.17 11.84
CA PRO A 8 -16.98 -13.95 12.64
C PRO A 8 -16.25 -12.71 12.08
N MET A 9 -15.16 -12.89 11.30
CA MET A 9 -14.52 -11.78 10.61
C MET A 9 -15.37 -11.25 9.44
N ILE A 10 -15.99 -12.15 8.66
CA ILE A 10 -16.92 -11.77 7.57
C ILE A 10 -18.15 -11.04 8.15
N GLU A 11 -18.62 -11.46 9.30
CA GLU A 11 -19.73 -10.84 10.04
C GLU A 11 -19.35 -9.49 10.69
N GLY A 12 -18.09 -9.10 10.66
CA GLY A 12 -17.58 -7.87 11.28
C GLY A 12 -17.45 -7.91 12.81
N ARG A 13 -17.65 -9.07 13.44
CA ARG A 13 -17.52 -9.24 14.90
C ARG A 13 -16.05 -9.32 15.35
N PHE A 14 -15.21 -9.96 14.54
CA PHE A 14 -13.78 -10.06 14.80
C PHE A 14 -13.01 -9.17 13.85
N PHE A 15 -12.01 -8.47 14.39
CA PHE A 15 -11.07 -7.66 13.62
C PHE A 15 -9.86 -8.51 13.20
N GLY A 16 -9.23 -8.18 12.07
CA GLY A 16 -8.06 -8.87 11.57
C GLY A 16 -6.82 -7.98 11.55
N THR A 17 -5.65 -8.52 11.85
CA THR A 17 -4.36 -7.84 11.68
C THR A 17 -3.35 -8.73 10.98
N MET A 18 -2.36 -8.09 10.33
CA MET A 18 -1.15 -8.76 9.83
C MET A 18 0.04 -8.39 10.72
N ALA A 19 0.76 -9.39 11.21
CA ALA A 19 1.89 -9.23 12.13
C ALA A 19 3.17 -9.84 11.54
N LEU A 20 3.87 -9.04 10.73
CA LEU A 20 5.10 -9.43 10.01
C LEU A 20 6.34 -8.86 10.70
N THR A 21 6.39 -7.53 10.81
CA THR A 21 7.56 -6.74 11.18
C THR A 21 7.97 -6.95 12.63
N GLU A 22 9.26 -7.11 12.85
CA GLU A 22 9.89 -7.17 14.18
C GLU A 22 10.82 -5.98 14.38
N PRO A 23 11.23 -5.64 15.62
CA PRO A 23 12.10 -4.49 15.89
C PRO A 23 13.38 -4.46 15.06
N HIS A 24 13.89 -5.62 14.65
CA HIS A 24 15.14 -5.77 13.89
C HIS A 24 14.93 -6.32 12.46
N ALA A 25 13.70 -6.63 12.06
CA ALA A 25 13.40 -7.26 10.78
C ALA A 25 12.12 -6.67 10.16
N GLY A 26 12.27 -5.69 9.27
CA GLY A 26 11.18 -5.09 8.46
C GLY A 26 11.22 -5.62 7.04
N SER A 27 12.03 -5.02 6.17
CA SER A 27 12.17 -5.45 4.78
C SER A 27 12.85 -6.83 4.65
N SER A 28 13.72 -7.20 5.58
CA SER A 28 14.39 -8.50 5.62
C SER A 28 13.60 -9.50 6.49
N LEU A 29 12.54 -10.08 5.94
CA LEU A 29 11.72 -11.07 6.67
C LEU A 29 12.49 -12.39 6.92
N SER A 30 13.60 -12.65 6.24
CA SER A 30 14.48 -13.79 6.52
C SER A 30 14.98 -13.80 7.97
N ASP A 31 15.08 -12.63 8.58
CA ASP A 31 15.70 -12.42 9.90
C ASP A 31 14.70 -12.39 11.07
N ILE A 32 13.42 -12.65 10.80
CA ILE A 32 12.43 -12.74 11.89
C ILE A 32 12.83 -13.81 12.91
N ARG A 33 12.60 -13.51 14.20
CA ARG A 33 12.95 -14.35 15.36
C ARG A 33 11.75 -14.93 16.07
N THR A 34 10.54 -14.49 15.77
CA THR A 34 9.31 -15.08 16.34
C THR A 34 9.28 -16.57 16.01
N ARG A 35 9.06 -17.37 17.07
CA ARG A 35 9.04 -18.84 17.03
C ARG A 35 7.65 -19.37 17.28
N ALA A 36 7.37 -20.56 16.75
CA ALA A 36 6.15 -21.30 16.98
C ALA A 36 6.53 -22.75 17.32
N GLU A 37 6.35 -23.16 18.57
CA GLU A 37 6.67 -24.49 19.03
C GLU A 37 5.41 -25.36 19.05
N PRO A 38 5.44 -26.59 18.47
CA PRO A 38 4.30 -27.50 18.48
C PRO A 38 3.90 -27.86 19.90
N ALA A 39 2.59 -27.93 20.18
CA ALA A 39 2.03 -28.40 21.42
C ALA A 39 1.27 -29.73 21.23
N ALA A 40 1.11 -30.50 22.30
CA ALA A 40 0.49 -31.82 22.27
C ALA A 40 -0.97 -31.83 21.81
N ASP A 41 -1.66 -30.67 21.94
CA ASP A 41 -3.06 -30.46 21.51
C ASP A 41 -3.21 -30.08 20.02
N GLY A 42 -2.13 -30.11 19.26
CA GLY A 42 -2.11 -29.70 17.84
C GLY A 42 -2.08 -28.20 17.60
N SER A 43 -2.05 -27.41 18.67
CA SER A 43 -1.78 -25.97 18.62
C SER A 43 -0.29 -25.68 18.65
N TYR A 44 0.08 -24.41 18.62
CA TYR A 44 1.46 -23.94 18.72
C TYR A 44 1.60 -22.92 19.83
N ARG A 45 2.76 -22.87 20.48
CA ARG A 45 3.14 -21.82 21.41
C ARG A 45 3.96 -20.79 20.66
N ILE A 46 3.40 -19.59 20.52
CA ILE A 46 4.04 -18.49 19.79
C ILE A 46 4.84 -17.65 20.78
N LYS A 47 6.09 -17.32 20.42
CA LYS A 47 6.95 -16.44 21.22
C LYS A 47 7.71 -15.45 20.33
N GLY A 48 7.52 -14.16 20.58
CA GLY A 48 8.22 -13.08 19.87
C GLY A 48 7.55 -11.73 19.99
N ASN A 49 8.11 -10.75 19.27
CA ASN A 49 7.64 -9.37 19.32
C ASN A 49 7.32 -8.89 17.89
N LYS A 50 6.21 -8.22 17.73
CA LYS A 50 5.81 -7.62 16.45
C LYS A 50 5.53 -6.13 16.63
N ILE A 51 5.91 -5.32 15.65
CA ILE A 51 5.74 -3.86 15.69
C ILE A 51 5.01 -3.35 14.45
N PHE A 52 4.50 -2.11 14.56
CA PHE A 52 3.73 -1.45 13.51
C PHE A 52 2.44 -2.20 13.15
N ILE A 53 1.81 -2.84 14.13
CA ILE A 53 0.56 -3.55 13.91
C ILE A 53 -0.61 -2.57 14.04
N SER A 54 -1.28 -2.29 12.94
CA SER A 54 -2.45 -1.40 12.91
C SER A 54 -3.62 -2.07 13.63
N GLY A 55 -4.19 -1.37 14.63
CA GLY A 55 -5.33 -1.87 15.40
C GLY A 55 -5.06 -3.18 16.15
N GLY A 56 -3.82 -3.41 16.60
CA GLY A 56 -3.43 -4.68 17.23
C GLY A 56 -4.06 -4.95 18.59
N ASP A 57 -4.52 -3.92 19.30
CA ASP A 57 -5.34 -4.08 20.52
C ASP A 57 -6.31 -2.90 20.65
N HIS A 58 -7.60 -3.20 20.82
CA HIS A 58 -8.69 -2.25 21.06
C HIS A 58 -9.95 -2.97 21.55
N PRO A 59 -10.94 -2.27 22.11
CA PRO A 59 -12.21 -2.84 22.55
C PRO A 59 -13.35 -2.69 21.52
N LEU A 60 -13.07 -2.28 20.27
CA LEU A 60 -14.08 -1.96 19.25
C LEU A 60 -14.69 -3.20 18.58
N SER A 61 -14.10 -4.37 18.77
CA SER A 61 -14.59 -5.65 18.27
C SER A 61 -14.58 -6.69 19.37
N GLU A 62 -15.37 -7.76 19.23
CA GLU A 62 -15.41 -8.85 20.20
C GLU A 62 -14.06 -9.54 20.35
N ASN A 63 -13.32 -9.68 19.24
CA ASN A 63 -12.00 -10.31 19.22
C ASN A 63 -11.11 -9.68 18.13
N ILE A 64 -9.81 -9.95 18.21
CA ILE A 64 -8.85 -9.61 17.17
C ILE A 64 -8.09 -10.87 16.78
N VAL A 65 -8.01 -11.16 15.49
CA VAL A 65 -7.31 -12.30 14.93
C VAL A 65 -6.03 -11.81 14.26
N HIS A 66 -4.87 -12.15 14.84
CA HIS A 66 -3.57 -11.78 14.28
C HIS A 66 -3.08 -12.86 13.33
N MET A 67 -2.74 -12.49 12.10
CA MET A 67 -2.03 -13.34 11.15
C MET A 67 -0.52 -13.14 11.35
N VAL A 68 0.12 -14.07 12.06
CA VAL A 68 1.49 -13.92 12.56
C VAL A 68 2.46 -14.76 11.75
N LEU A 69 3.53 -14.15 11.23
CA LEU A 69 4.66 -14.87 10.66
C LEU A 69 5.63 -15.32 11.76
N ALA A 70 5.92 -16.62 11.80
CA ALA A 70 6.85 -17.23 12.76
C ALA A 70 7.61 -18.39 12.11
N LYS A 71 8.70 -18.84 12.77
CA LYS A 71 9.50 -19.99 12.36
C LYS A 71 9.26 -21.18 13.29
N LEU A 72 9.15 -22.35 12.71
CA LEU A 72 9.14 -23.63 13.44
C LEU A 72 10.58 -24.01 13.87
N PRO A 73 10.76 -24.92 14.83
CA PRO A 73 12.10 -25.37 15.27
C PRO A 73 12.96 -25.98 14.16
N ASP A 74 12.32 -26.69 13.24
CA ASP A 74 12.94 -27.38 12.08
C ASP A 74 12.96 -26.53 10.81
N ALA A 75 12.69 -25.22 10.93
CA ALA A 75 12.55 -24.34 9.78
C ALA A 75 13.86 -24.20 9.00
N PRO A 76 13.83 -24.38 7.67
CA PRO A 76 14.99 -24.07 6.84
C PRO A 76 15.37 -22.60 6.95
N PRO A 77 16.65 -22.24 6.70
CA PRO A 77 17.10 -20.86 6.80
C PRO A 77 16.42 -19.95 5.76
N GLY A 78 16.36 -18.67 6.08
CA GLY A 78 15.81 -17.63 5.20
C GLY A 78 14.28 -17.60 5.16
N VAL A 79 13.75 -17.04 4.10
CA VAL A 79 12.30 -16.83 3.91
C VAL A 79 11.53 -18.13 3.70
N LYS A 80 12.20 -19.18 3.23
CA LYS A 80 11.59 -20.51 3.01
C LYS A 80 11.22 -21.22 4.31
N GLY A 81 11.70 -20.74 5.47
CA GLY A 81 11.37 -21.31 6.78
C GLY A 81 10.18 -20.64 7.47
N ILE A 82 9.55 -19.64 6.83
CA ILE A 82 8.50 -18.86 7.45
C ILE A 82 7.15 -19.59 7.31
N SER A 83 6.45 -19.72 8.44
CA SER A 83 5.09 -20.26 8.53
C SER A 83 4.11 -19.17 8.97
N LEU A 84 2.81 -19.34 8.70
CA LEU A 84 1.76 -18.40 9.04
C LEU A 84 0.85 -19.00 10.11
N PHE A 85 0.51 -18.20 11.12
CA PHE A 85 -0.32 -18.62 12.25
C PHE A 85 -1.48 -17.67 12.48
N ILE A 86 -2.65 -18.22 12.81
CA ILE A 86 -3.76 -17.52 13.44
C ILE A 86 -3.48 -17.43 14.93
N VAL A 87 -3.41 -16.23 15.47
CA VAL A 87 -3.24 -15.98 16.92
C VAL A 87 -4.34 -15.03 17.37
N PRO A 88 -5.41 -15.52 18.03
CA PRO A 88 -6.49 -14.66 18.49
C PRO A 88 -6.12 -13.92 19.78
N LYS A 89 -6.67 -12.71 19.99
CA LYS A 89 -6.58 -11.95 21.23
C LYS A 89 -7.27 -12.66 22.40
N PHE A 90 -8.46 -13.21 22.15
CA PHE A 90 -9.16 -14.12 23.05
C PHE A 90 -9.28 -15.47 22.38
N LEU A 91 -9.03 -16.54 23.14
CA LEU A 91 -9.24 -17.90 22.64
C LEU A 91 -10.71 -18.08 22.25
N VAL A 92 -10.95 -18.91 21.25
CA VAL A 92 -12.31 -19.22 20.78
C VAL A 92 -12.59 -20.69 21.08
N ASN A 93 -13.65 -20.97 21.81
CA ASN A 93 -14.09 -22.34 22.16
C ASN A 93 -14.64 -23.08 20.92
N ALA A 94 -14.89 -24.38 21.08
CA ALA A 94 -15.42 -25.21 20.00
C ALA A 94 -16.83 -24.77 19.55
N ASP A 95 -17.63 -24.21 20.44
CA ASP A 95 -18.97 -23.66 20.20
C ASP A 95 -18.96 -22.23 19.61
N GLY A 96 -17.78 -21.64 19.43
CA GLY A 96 -17.62 -20.28 18.92
C GLY A 96 -17.65 -19.18 20.01
N SER A 97 -17.91 -19.50 21.26
CA SER A 97 -17.86 -18.55 22.36
C SER A 97 -16.42 -18.11 22.66
N LEU A 98 -16.28 -16.90 23.24
CA LEU A 98 -14.96 -16.40 23.64
C LEU A 98 -14.50 -17.10 24.92
N GLY A 99 -13.26 -17.58 24.88
CA GLY A 99 -12.52 -18.11 26.02
C GLY A 99 -11.68 -17.05 26.72
N PRO A 100 -10.69 -17.47 27.52
CA PRO A 100 -9.78 -16.56 28.21
C PRO A 100 -8.94 -15.73 27.20
N ARG A 101 -8.43 -14.60 27.71
CA ARG A 101 -7.45 -13.79 26.96
C ARG A 101 -6.20 -14.62 26.66
N ASN A 102 -5.80 -14.61 25.42
CA ASN A 102 -4.55 -15.23 24.99
C ASN A 102 -3.34 -14.38 25.49
N ASP A 103 -2.16 -14.99 25.55
CA ASP A 103 -0.93 -14.31 25.96
C ASP A 103 -0.39 -13.44 24.82
N VAL A 104 -1.19 -12.43 24.44
CA VAL A 104 -0.87 -11.34 23.49
C VAL A 104 -0.98 -10.03 24.26
N ILE A 105 0.17 -9.37 24.45
CA ILE A 105 0.30 -8.20 25.31
C ILE A 105 0.58 -6.97 24.46
N LEU A 106 -0.17 -5.90 24.67
CA LEU A 106 0.13 -4.58 24.13
C LEU A 106 1.37 -4.01 24.82
N ALA A 107 2.50 -4.01 24.15
CA ALA A 107 3.77 -3.49 24.66
C ALA A 107 3.89 -1.97 24.53
N GLY A 108 3.17 -1.35 23.58
CA GLY A 108 3.20 0.09 23.41
C GLY A 108 2.49 0.57 22.15
N LEU A 109 2.36 1.89 22.06
CA LEU A 109 1.80 2.61 20.91
C LEU A 109 2.88 3.47 20.27
N PHE A 110 2.88 3.54 18.93
CA PHE A 110 3.76 4.44 18.19
C PHE A 110 3.11 5.80 17.98
N HIS A 111 3.86 6.86 18.30
CA HIS A 111 3.49 8.25 17.99
C HIS A 111 3.91 8.57 16.56
N LYS A 112 2.95 8.64 15.65
CA LYS A 112 3.20 8.72 14.21
C LYS A 112 3.18 10.15 13.69
N MET A 113 3.88 10.38 12.58
CA MET A 113 3.85 11.62 11.81
C MET A 113 2.47 11.89 11.22
N GLY A 114 1.85 10.87 10.60
CA GLY A 114 0.53 10.89 9.97
C GLY A 114 -0.29 9.65 10.34
N TYR A 115 -1.47 9.47 9.69
CA TYR A 115 -2.42 8.39 10.00
C TYR A 115 -2.68 8.24 11.50
N ARG A 116 -2.80 9.36 12.22
CA ARG A 116 -2.88 9.37 13.69
C ARG A 116 -4.19 8.79 14.22
N GLY A 117 -5.25 8.78 13.40
CA GLY A 117 -6.53 8.18 13.74
C GLY A 117 -6.48 6.63 13.86
N THR A 118 -5.52 5.98 13.20
CA THR A 118 -5.28 4.54 13.33
C THR A 118 -4.18 4.28 14.35
N THR A 119 -4.46 3.47 15.38
CA THR A 119 -3.43 3.05 16.33
C THR A 119 -2.40 2.14 15.64
N SER A 120 -1.14 2.33 15.95
CA SER A 120 -0.04 1.44 15.54
C SER A 120 0.61 0.88 16.78
N THR A 121 0.55 -0.44 16.95
CA THR A 121 0.90 -1.12 18.19
C THR A 121 2.20 -1.91 18.08
N ALA A 122 2.88 -2.05 19.22
CA ALA A 122 3.85 -3.10 19.48
C ALA A 122 3.17 -4.21 20.29
N LEU A 123 3.28 -5.44 19.85
CA LEU A 123 2.68 -6.62 20.49
C LEU A 123 3.75 -7.62 20.89
N ASN A 124 3.66 -8.10 22.13
CA ASN A 124 4.42 -9.23 22.61
C ASN A 124 3.54 -10.48 22.58
N PHE A 125 4.06 -11.55 22.06
CA PHE A 125 3.43 -12.86 22.01
C PHE A 125 4.20 -13.81 22.92
N GLY A 126 3.52 -14.41 23.90
CA GLY A 126 4.08 -15.47 24.71
C GLY A 126 5.05 -15.01 25.79
N ASP A 127 4.90 -13.83 26.36
CA ASP A 127 5.72 -13.36 27.50
C ASP A 127 5.59 -14.29 28.71
N ASN A 128 4.38 -14.86 28.94
CA ASN A 128 4.10 -15.82 30.00
C ASN A 128 4.20 -17.28 29.53
N GLY A 129 4.65 -17.53 28.28
CA GLY A 129 4.78 -18.86 27.68
C GLY A 129 3.48 -19.53 27.27
N ALA A 130 2.35 -18.82 27.27
CA ALA A 130 1.00 -19.37 27.08
C ALA A 130 0.31 -18.93 25.78
N CYS A 131 1.01 -18.24 24.87
CA CYS A 131 0.39 -17.73 23.63
C CYS A 131 0.06 -18.89 22.68
N VAL A 132 -1.23 -19.10 22.44
CA VAL A 132 -1.75 -20.15 21.55
C VAL A 132 -1.92 -19.61 20.14
N GLY A 133 -1.36 -20.35 19.15
CA GLY A 133 -1.54 -20.09 17.74
C GLY A 133 -1.91 -21.34 16.96
N TYR A 134 -2.48 -21.18 15.78
CA TYR A 134 -2.92 -22.25 14.89
C TYR A 134 -2.30 -22.08 13.51
N LEU A 135 -1.61 -23.13 13.02
CA LEU A 135 -0.96 -23.09 11.72
C LEU A 135 -1.99 -22.91 10.58
N VAL A 136 -1.68 -22.02 9.65
CA VAL A 136 -2.44 -21.82 8.41
C VAL A 136 -1.77 -22.60 7.27
N GLY A 137 -2.51 -23.54 6.70
CA GLY A 137 -2.02 -24.35 5.58
C GLY A 137 -0.85 -25.25 5.94
N LYS A 138 0.19 -25.27 5.11
CA LYS A 138 1.39 -26.13 5.26
C LYS A 138 2.52 -25.38 5.99
N PRO A 139 3.35 -26.07 6.78
CA PRO A 139 4.59 -25.52 7.29
C PRO A 139 5.45 -24.90 6.19
N HIS A 140 6.18 -23.85 6.52
CA HIS A 140 7.15 -23.19 5.63
C HIS A 140 6.57 -22.55 4.34
N HIS A 141 5.24 -22.41 4.26
CA HIS A 141 4.54 -21.73 3.15
C HIS A 141 3.91 -20.40 3.57
N GLY A 142 4.21 -19.91 4.78
CA GLY A 142 3.55 -18.75 5.35
C GLY A 142 3.70 -17.48 4.52
N LEU A 143 4.86 -17.26 3.93
CA LEU A 143 5.08 -16.08 3.09
C LEU A 143 4.27 -16.14 1.79
N ALA A 144 4.14 -17.32 1.17
CA ALA A 144 3.32 -17.50 -0.04
C ALA A 144 1.83 -17.20 0.24
N TYR A 145 1.32 -17.65 1.38
CA TYR A 145 -0.06 -17.33 1.80
C TYR A 145 -0.25 -15.85 2.09
N MET A 146 0.73 -15.22 2.74
CA MET A 146 0.70 -13.79 3.04
C MET A 146 0.73 -12.94 1.76
N PHE A 147 1.48 -13.35 0.73
CA PHE A 147 1.54 -12.63 -0.54
C PHE A 147 0.21 -12.57 -1.30
N GLN A 148 -0.70 -13.52 -1.10
CA GLN A 148 -2.04 -13.45 -1.69
C GLN A 148 -2.80 -12.21 -1.20
N MET A 149 -2.71 -11.89 0.10
CA MET A 149 -3.29 -10.68 0.66
C MET A 149 -2.48 -9.41 0.30
N MET A 150 -1.16 -9.51 0.24
CA MET A 150 -0.28 -8.36 0.01
C MET A 150 -0.38 -7.77 -1.40
N ASN A 151 -0.69 -8.55 -2.42
CA ASN A 151 -0.84 -8.01 -3.78
C ASN A 151 -2.03 -7.04 -3.87
N GLU A 152 -3.17 -7.40 -3.29
CA GLU A 152 -4.34 -6.52 -3.18
C GLU A 152 -4.03 -5.29 -2.30
N ALA A 153 -3.37 -5.51 -1.15
CA ALA A 153 -2.95 -4.44 -0.26
C ALA A 153 -2.02 -3.42 -0.96
N ARG A 154 -1.12 -3.87 -1.84
CA ARG A 154 -0.23 -2.99 -2.62
C ARG A 154 -1.00 -2.08 -3.56
N ILE A 155 -2.01 -2.60 -4.25
CA ILE A 155 -2.91 -1.78 -5.11
C ILE A 155 -3.65 -0.77 -4.22
N GLY A 156 -4.22 -1.23 -3.10
CA GLY A 156 -4.91 -0.37 -2.13
C GLY A 156 -4.03 0.75 -1.57
N VAL A 157 -2.76 0.47 -1.25
CA VAL A 157 -1.79 1.49 -0.80
C VAL A 157 -1.48 2.48 -1.91
N GLY A 158 -1.28 2.01 -3.15
CA GLY A 158 -1.11 2.89 -4.30
C GLY A 158 -2.29 3.83 -4.49
N MET A 159 -3.52 3.29 -4.43
CA MET A 159 -4.75 4.09 -4.53
C MET A 159 -4.94 5.04 -3.33
N GLY A 160 -4.57 4.63 -2.13
CA GLY A 160 -4.54 5.52 -0.96
C GLY A 160 -3.62 6.73 -1.17
N ALA A 161 -2.44 6.50 -1.74
CA ALA A 161 -1.53 7.58 -2.10
C ALA A 161 -2.12 8.51 -3.16
N VAL A 162 -2.80 7.95 -4.18
CA VAL A 162 -3.52 8.71 -5.22
C VAL A 162 -4.57 9.61 -4.59
N MET A 163 -5.44 9.07 -3.73
CA MET A 163 -6.55 9.83 -3.14
C MET A 163 -6.05 10.98 -2.27
N LEU A 164 -4.98 10.78 -1.49
CA LEU A 164 -4.35 11.85 -0.71
C LEU A 164 -3.72 12.92 -1.61
N GLY A 165 -3.04 12.51 -2.69
CA GLY A 165 -2.48 13.42 -3.68
C GLY A 165 -3.57 14.21 -4.40
N TYR A 166 -4.65 13.53 -4.78
CA TYR A 166 -5.79 14.14 -5.48
C TYR A 166 -6.53 15.16 -4.60
N ALA A 167 -6.76 14.81 -3.32
CA ALA A 167 -7.34 15.75 -2.36
C ALA A 167 -6.49 17.01 -2.21
N GLY A 168 -5.16 16.87 -2.12
CA GLY A 168 -4.23 18.00 -2.08
C GLY A 168 -4.27 18.85 -3.35
N TYR A 169 -4.33 18.22 -4.52
CA TYR A 169 -4.46 18.89 -5.80
C TYR A 169 -5.76 19.70 -5.89
N LEU A 170 -6.90 19.10 -5.61
CA LEU A 170 -8.20 19.78 -5.69
C LEU A 170 -8.27 20.97 -4.71
N TYR A 171 -7.79 20.77 -3.48
CA TYR A 171 -7.77 21.84 -2.49
C TYR A 171 -6.88 23.02 -2.91
N SER A 172 -5.67 22.72 -3.39
CA SER A 172 -4.74 23.77 -3.85
C SER A 172 -5.21 24.46 -5.13
N LEU A 173 -5.93 23.76 -6.01
CA LEU A 173 -6.55 24.34 -7.20
C LEU A 173 -7.63 25.36 -6.84
N GLU A 174 -8.51 25.01 -5.91
CA GLU A 174 -9.56 25.92 -5.45
C GLU A 174 -8.97 27.15 -4.74
N TYR A 175 -8.04 26.92 -3.80
CA TYR A 175 -7.31 27.99 -3.14
C TYR A 175 -6.63 28.94 -4.17
N ALA A 176 -6.02 28.39 -5.21
CA ALA A 176 -5.31 29.18 -6.22
C ALA A 176 -6.27 30.03 -7.10
N ARG A 177 -7.52 29.61 -7.26
CA ARG A 177 -8.55 30.36 -7.98
C ARG A 177 -9.08 31.55 -7.17
N GLU A 178 -9.13 31.42 -5.87
CA GLU A 178 -9.74 32.42 -4.98
C GLU A 178 -8.73 33.37 -4.36
N ARG A 179 -7.49 32.95 -4.11
CA ARG A 179 -6.48 33.73 -3.41
C ARG A 179 -5.88 34.82 -4.29
N PRO A 180 -6.15 36.12 -4.02
CA PRO A 180 -5.47 37.22 -4.70
C PRO A 180 -4.08 37.46 -4.10
N GLN A 181 -3.05 37.55 -4.96
CA GLN A 181 -1.69 37.90 -4.55
C GLN A 181 -0.88 38.42 -5.73
N GLY A 182 -0.25 39.58 -5.55
CA GLY A 182 0.64 40.16 -6.55
C GLY A 182 -0.06 40.55 -7.86
N ARG A 183 0.73 40.82 -8.88
CA ARG A 183 0.30 41.27 -10.22
C ARG A 183 1.09 40.48 -11.26
N LEU A 184 0.57 40.45 -12.48
CA LEU A 184 1.29 39.81 -13.60
C LEU A 184 2.57 40.60 -13.94
N PRO A 185 3.62 39.94 -14.47
CA PRO A 185 4.89 40.61 -14.79
C PRO A 185 4.78 41.74 -15.82
N ASP A 186 3.78 41.71 -16.67
CA ASP A 186 3.46 42.73 -17.66
C ASP A 186 2.64 43.91 -17.09
N GLY A 187 2.06 43.74 -15.89
CA GLY A 187 1.32 44.76 -15.16
C GLY A 187 2.26 45.70 -14.39
N LYS A 188 2.67 46.81 -14.99
CA LYS A 188 3.61 47.78 -14.38
C LYS A 188 2.94 48.76 -13.40
N ASP A 189 1.62 48.81 -13.35
CA ASP A 189 0.90 49.71 -12.46
C ASP A 189 0.80 49.11 -11.04
N PRO A 190 1.51 49.66 -10.04
CA PRO A 190 1.44 49.17 -8.66
C PRO A 190 0.07 49.42 -7.99
N SER A 191 -0.78 50.29 -8.54
CA SER A 191 -2.11 50.56 -8.03
C SER A 191 -3.17 49.58 -8.58
N ALA A 192 -2.88 48.83 -9.62
CA ALA A 192 -3.78 47.84 -10.19
C ALA A 192 -4.17 46.77 -9.14
N PRO A 193 -5.37 46.18 -9.18
CA PRO A 193 -5.80 45.18 -8.23
C PRO A 193 -4.94 43.91 -8.35
N GLN A 194 -4.80 43.18 -7.23
CA GLN A 194 -4.15 41.87 -7.20
C GLN A 194 -4.91 40.86 -8.08
N VAL A 195 -4.20 39.87 -8.61
CA VAL A 195 -4.79 38.77 -9.39
C VAL A 195 -4.82 37.48 -8.58
N ALA A 196 -5.77 36.60 -8.89
CA ALA A 196 -5.77 35.24 -8.33
C ALA A 196 -4.46 34.54 -8.66
N ILE A 197 -3.88 33.82 -7.68
CA ILE A 197 -2.52 33.23 -7.83
C ILE A 197 -2.44 32.20 -8.95
N ILE A 198 -3.54 31.58 -9.36
CA ILE A 198 -3.59 30.69 -10.52
C ILE A 198 -3.12 31.38 -11.82
N ARG A 199 -3.12 32.71 -11.89
CA ARG A 199 -2.64 33.50 -13.02
C ARG A 199 -1.12 33.54 -13.11
N HIS A 200 -0.39 33.26 -12.03
CA HIS A 200 1.07 33.22 -12.04
C HIS A 200 1.61 31.94 -12.68
N ALA A 201 2.65 32.09 -13.49
CA ALA A 201 3.19 30.98 -14.30
C ALA A 201 3.69 29.81 -13.42
N ASP A 202 4.36 30.10 -12.30
CA ASP A 202 4.89 29.07 -11.40
C ASP A 202 3.77 28.30 -10.68
N VAL A 203 2.71 28.98 -10.25
CA VAL A 203 1.52 28.34 -9.66
C VAL A 203 0.86 27.39 -10.68
N ARG A 204 0.70 27.85 -11.94
CA ARG A 204 0.16 27.00 -13.00
C ARG A 204 1.04 25.78 -13.27
N ARG A 205 2.37 25.95 -13.29
CA ARG A 205 3.32 24.84 -13.42
C ARG A 205 3.12 23.82 -12.32
N MET A 206 3.03 24.24 -11.06
CA MET A 206 2.80 23.35 -9.91
C MET A 206 1.46 22.64 -10.01
N LEU A 207 0.38 23.32 -10.37
CA LEU A 207 -0.94 22.71 -10.54
C LEU A 207 -0.97 21.70 -11.69
N LEU A 208 -0.35 22.00 -12.83
CA LEU A 208 -0.25 21.06 -13.95
C LEU A 208 0.60 19.84 -13.61
N THR A 209 1.66 20.01 -12.83
CA THR A 209 2.49 18.90 -12.34
C THR A 209 1.68 17.99 -11.40
N GLN A 210 0.94 18.57 -10.45
CA GLN A 210 0.06 17.80 -9.58
C GLN A 210 -0.98 17.03 -10.41
N LYS A 211 -1.67 17.72 -11.33
CA LYS A 211 -2.68 17.10 -12.19
C LYS A 211 -2.12 15.90 -12.94
N ALA A 212 -0.96 16.05 -13.58
CA ALA A 212 -0.32 14.96 -14.31
C ALA A 212 0.01 13.76 -13.41
N TYR A 213 0.50 14.01 -12.19
CA TYR A 213 0.82 12.95 -11.24
C TYR A 213 -0.42 12.21 -10.74
N VAL A 214 -1.43 12.96 -10.28
CA VAL A 214 -2.58 12.34 -9.62
C VAL A 214 -3.52 11.66 -10.61
N GLU A 215 -3.76 12.24 -11.80
CA GLU A 215 -4.61 11.64 -12.83
C GLU A 215 -3.94 10.42 -13.45
N GLY A 216 -2.65 10.51 -13.83
CA GLY A 216 -1.92 9.36 -14.36
C GLY A 216 -1.80 8.21 -13.35
N ALA A 217 -1.63 8.52 -12.07
CA ALA A 217 -1.62 7.52 -11.00
C ALA A 217 -3.01 6.89 -10.78
N PHE A 218 -4.08 7.68 -10.89
CA PHE A 218 -5.46 7.22 -10.77
C PHE A 218 -5.81 6.25 -11.90
N ASP A 219 -5.51 6.62 -13.14
CA ASP A 219 -5.73 5.77 -14.31
C ASP A 219 -4.97 4.45 -14.21
N LEU A 220 -3.70 4.49 -13.78
CA LEU A 220 -2.89 3.30 -13.54
C LEU A 220 -3.52 2.39 -12.47
N GLY A 221 -4.01 2.98 -11.38
CA GLY A 221 -4.66 2.25 -10.30
C GLY A 221 -5.96 1.57 -10.74
N LEU A 222 -6.82 2.29 -11.48
CA LEU A 222 -8.06 1.74 -12.04
C LEU A 222 -7.76 0.64 -13.07
N TYR A 223 -6.74 0.82 -13.89
CA TYR A 223 -6.32 -0.21 -14.84
C TYR A 223 -5.87 -1.49 -14.13
N ALA A 224 -5.10 -1.37 -13.04
CA ALA A 224 -4.72 -2.52 -12.24
C ALA A 224 -5.90 -3.21 -11.55
N ALA A 225 -6.87 -2.44 -11.04
CA ALA A 225 -8.11 -2.98 -10.49
C ALA A 225 -8.91 -3.74 -11.57
N ARG A 226 -9.01 -3.18 -12.78
CA ARG A 226 -9.63 -3.85 -13.93
C ARG A 226 -8.93 -5.17 -14.27
N LEU A 227 -7.59 -5.19 -14.31
CA LEU A 227 -6.82 -6.42 -14.57
C LEU A 227 -7.03 -7.47 -13.47
N PHE A 228 -7.22 -7.04 -12.22
CA PHE A 228 -7.56 -7.94 -11.13
C PHE A 228 -8.91 -8.63 -11.39
N ASP A 229 -9.95 -7.86 -11.71
CA ASP A 229 -11.26 -8.41 -12.04
C ASP A 229 -11.18 -9.35 -13.26
N ASP A 230 -10.54 -8.90 -14.34
CA ASP A 230 -10.35 -9.68 -15.57
C ASP A 230 -9.63 -11.01 -15.29
N SER A 231 -8.63 -11.03 -14.40
CA SER A 231 -7.91 -12.24 -13.99
C SER A 231 -8.76 -13.26 -13.23
N GLN A 232 -9.90 -12.84 -12.67
CA GLN A 232 -10.79 -13.70 -11.90
C GLN A 232 -12.07 -14.11 -12.67
N THR A 233 -12.56 -13.24 -13.56
CA THR A 233 -13.94 -13.33 -14.08
C THR A 233 -14.03 -13.62 -15.56
N LEU A 234 -12.99 -13.41 -16.37
CA LEU A 234 -13.01 -13.73 -17.80
C LEU A 234 -13.25 -15.24 -18.01
N GLU A 235 -14.02 -15.61 -19.03
CA GLU A 235 -14.33 -17.01 -19.35
C GLU A 235 -13.13 -17.74 -19.97
N ASP A 236 -12.34 -17.05 -20.78
CA ASP A 236 -11.17 -17.60 -21.48
C ASP A 236 -9.95 -17.69 -20.55
N ASP A 237 -9.43 -18.91 -20.37
CA ASP A 237 -8.29 -19.21 -19.49
C ASP A 237 -7.00 -18.47 -19.93
N GLU A 238 -6.79 -18.29 -21.23
CA GLU A 238 -5.63 -17.60 -21.74
C GLU A 238 -5.71 -16.10 -21.45
N GLN A 239 -6.88 -15.49 -21.63
CA GLN A 239 -7.10 -14.09 -21.31
C GLN A 239 -6.97 -13.84 -19.79
N ARG A 240 -7.46 -14.75 -18.94
CA ARG A 240 -7.24 -14.67 -17.48
C ARG A 240 -5.75 -14.71 -17.14
N ARG A 241 -4.98 -15.62 -17.74
CA ARG A 241 -3.53 -15.67 -17.53
C ARG A 241 -2.83 -14.42 -17.99
N GLN A 242 -3.19 -13.89 -19.15
CA GLN A 242 -2.63 -12.63 -19.65
C GLN A 242 -2.92 -11.45 -18.72
N ALA A 243 -4.17 -11.32 -18.24
CA ALA A 243 -4.52 -10.30 -17.26
C ALA A 243 -3.73 -10.45 -15.97
N HIS A 244 -3.56 -11.68 -15.47
CA HIS A 244 -2.76 -11.98 -14.28
C HIS A 244 -1.27 -11.64 -14.47
N ASP A 245 -0.66 -12.03 -15.61
CA ASP A 245 0.77 -11.77 -15.87
C ASP A 245 1.06 -10.28 -15.96
N LEU A 246 0.17 -9.52 -16.58
CA LEU A 246 0.30 -8.07 -16.67
C LEU A 246 0.07 -7.39 -15.32
N LEU A 247 -0.95 -7.81 -14.57
CA LEU A 247 -1.20 -7.32 -13.22
C LEU A 247 0.00 -7.56 -12.30
N ASP A 248 0.56 -8.76 -12.36
CA ASP A 248 1.73 -9.15 -11.57
C ASP A 248 2.94 -8.24 -11.86
N LEU A 249 3.19 -7.93 -13.15
CA LEU A 249 4.24 -6.99 -13.55
C LEU A 249 3.96 -5.58 -13.02
N LEU A 250 2.70 -5.11 -13.12
CA LEU A 250 2.33 -3.73 -12.76
C LEU A 250 2.19 -3.51 -11.25
N THR A 251 1.92 -4.55 -10.45
CA THR A 251 1.68 -4.41 -9.00
C THR A 251 2.77 -3.62 -8.26
N PRO A 252 4.08 -3.88 -8.43
CA PRO A 252 5.13 -3.06 -7.80
C PRO A 252 5.10 -1.60 -8.26
N ILE A 253 4.76 -1.36 -9.53
CA ILE A 253 4.68 -0.02 -10.12
C ILE A 253 3.48 0.74 -9.56
N VAL A 254 2.31 0.09 -9.53
CA VAL A 254 1.05 0.66 -8.99
C VAL A 254 1.19 1.04 -7.52
N LYS A 255 1.97 0.31 -6.74
CA LYS A 255 2.28 0.67 -5.35
C LYS A 255 3.30 1.81 -5.26
N SER A 256 4.40 1.71 -6.01
CA SER A 256 5.58 2.55 -5.79
C SER A 256 5.46 3.92 -6.47
N TRP A 257 5.04 3.95 -7.71
CA TRP A 257 4.98 5.20 -8.49
C TRP A 257 3.97 6.20 -7.91
N PRO A 258 2.71 5.81 -7.60
CA PRO A 258 1.78 6.72 -6.91
C PRO A 258 2.28 7.16 -5.53
N SER A 259 2.87 6.26 -4.75
CA SER A 259 3.42 6.60 -3.42
C SER A 259 4.51 7.68 -3.49
N GLU A 260 5.31 7.71 -4.54
CA GLU A 260 6.34 8.72 -4.77
C GLU A 260 5.74 10.03 -5.30
N PHE A 261 5.01 9.96 -6.42
CA PHE A 261 4.62 11.15 -7.16
C PHE A 261 3.38 11.84 -6.61
N CYS A 262 2.44 11.11 -5.99
CA CYS A 262 1.32 11.73 -5.29
C CYS A 262 1.76 12.37 -3.96
N LEU A 263 2.82 11.87 -3.31
CA LEU A 263 3.46 12.59 -2.21
C LEU A 263 4.08 13.91 -2.67
N LYS A 264 4.76 13.93 -3.81
CA LYS A 264 5.26 15.18 -4.42
C LYS A 264 4.12 16.14 -4.80
N ALA A 265 2.97 15.61 -5.22
CA ALA A 265 1.78 16.45 -5.44
C ALA A 265 1.32 17.11 -4.14
N ASN A 266 1.32 16.41 -2.99
CA ASN A 266 1.01 17.02 -1.70
C ASN A 266 2.03 18.09 -1.26
N GLU A 267 3.32 17.88 -1.54
CA GLU A 267 4.35 18.90 -1.32
C GLU A 267 4.07 20.18 -2.11
N LEU A 268 3.71 20.04 -3.39
CA LEU A 268 3.34 21.17 -4.24
C LEU A 268 2.04 21.86 -3.77
N ALA A 269 1.09 21.11 -3.19
CA ALA A 269 -0.11 21.71 -2.61
C ALA A 269 0.22 22.63 -1.43
N ILE A 270 1.12 22.20 -0.54
CA ILE A 270 1.64 23.04 0.56
C ILE A 270 2.31 24.28 -0.02
N GLN A 271 3.15 24.13 -1.04
CA GLN A 271 3.88 25.24 -1.66
C GLN A 271 2.94 26.27 -2.29
N ILE A 272 1.85 25.85 -2.95
CA ILE A 272 0.85 26.75 -3.54
C ILE A 272 0.13 27.57 -2.47
N LEU A 273 -0.17 26.98 -1.32
CA LEU A 273 -0.80 27.69 -0.21
C LEU A 273 0.18 28.62 0.53
N GLY A 274 1.48 28.48 0.34
CA GLY A 274 2.50 29.26 1.03
C GLY A 274 2.45 29.06 2.55
N GLY A 275 2.50 30.15 3.33
CA GLY A 275 2.41 30.09 4.79
C GLY A 275 1.16 29.38 5.32
N HIS A 276 0.02 29.53 4.67
CA HIS A 276 -1.20 28.80 5.01
C HIS A 276 -1.04 27.28 4.89
N GLY A 277 -0.30 26.78 3.89
CA GLY A 277 -0.06 25.37 3.72
C GLY A 277 0.79 24.72 4.82
N TYR A 278 1.48 25.54 5.61
CA TYR A 278 2.32 25.07 6.73
C TYR A 278 1.58 25.06 8.08
N THR A 279 0.35 25.54 8.11
CA THR A 279 -0.46 25.61 9.33
C THR A 279 -1.53 24.51 9.36
N ARG A 280 -1.98 24.14 10.57
CA ARG A 280 -2.98 23.07 10.77
C ARG A 280 -4.42 23.49 10.48
N GLU A 281 -4.65 24.77 10.23
CA GLU A 281 -5.94 25.31 9.82
C GLU A 281 -6.30 24.91 8.39
N TYR A 282 -5.29 24.47 7.60
CA TYR A 282 -5.44 23.99 6.23
C TYR A 282 -5.06 22.50 6.13
N PRO A 283 -5.87 21.67 5.42
CA PRO A 283 -5.70 20.20 5.47
C PRO A 283 -4.50 19.68 4.68
N VAL A 284 -3.87 20.49 3.83
CA VAL A 284 -2.81 20.03 2.90
C VAL A 284 -1.58 19.50 3.62
N GLU A 285 -1.26 20.02 4.82
CA GLU A 285 -0.16 19.54 5.65
C GLU A 285 -0.45 18.13 6.17
N GLN A 286 -1.70 17.82 6.53
CA GLN A 286 -2.11 16.49 6.95
C GLN A 286 -2.05 15.50 5.78
N TYR A 287 -2.52 15.88 4.59
CA TYR A 287 -2.43 15.00 3.41
C TYR A 287 -0.98 14.63 3.10
N TYR A 288 -0.05 15.56 3.22
CA TYR A 288 1.38 15.30 3.07
C TYR A 288 1.91 14.33 4.13
N ARG A 289 1.60 14.58 5.42
CA ARG A 289 2.06 13.73 6.51
C ARG A 289 1.50 12.31 6.41
N ASP A 290 0.23 12.18 6.06
CA ASP A 290 -0.41 10.87 5.90
C ASP A 290 0.18 10.15 4.69
N ASN A 291 0.31 10.81 3.55
CA ASN A 291 0.85 10.21 2.33
C ASN A 291 2.33 9.79 2.48
N ARG A 292 3.08 10.41 3.41
CA ARG A 292 4.50 10.08 3.64
C ARG A 292 4.73 8.63 4.10
N LEU A 293 3.70 7.99 4.65
CA LEU A 293 3.76 6.56 5.01
C LEU A 293 3.79 5.65 3.78
N ASN A 294 3.08 6.01 2.71
CA ASN A 294 2.87 5.14 1.55
C ASN A 294 4.17 4.68 0.85
N PRO A 295 5.25 5.48 0.75
CA PRO A 295 6.56 5.00 0.27
C PRO A 295 7.24 3.95 1.16
N ILE A 296 6.79 3.78 2.41
CA ILE A 296 7.48 2.99 3.44
C ILE A 296 6.82 1.63 3.66
N HIS A 297 5.51 1.60 3.98
CA HIS A 297 4.80 0.37 4.36
C HIS A 297 4.42 -0.47 3.14
N GLU A 298 4.03 -1.72 3.39
CA GLU A 298 3.72 -2.73 2.35
C GLU A 298 4.83 -2.90 1.31
N GLY A 299 6.07 -2.80 1.77
CA GLY A 299 7.29 -2.81 0.97
C GLY A 299 7.74 -1.42 0.52
N THR A 300 8.95 -1.06 0.90
CA THR A 300 9.60 0.20 0.46
C THR A 300 9.81 0.23 -1.05
N HIS A 301 10.14 1.40 -1.60
CA HIS A 301 10.51 1.53 -3.03
C HIS A 301 11.61 0.54 -3.44
N GLY A 302 12.63 0.34 -2.59
CA GLY A 302 13.69 -0.64 -2.86
C GLY A 302 13.16 -2.08 -2.95
N ILE A 303 12.22 -2.46 -2.08
CA ILE A 303 11.57 -3.78 -2.14
C ILE A 303 10.72 -3.93 -3.39
N GLN A 304 9.97 -2.89 -3.78
CA GLN A 304 9.19 -2.92 -5.03
C GLN A 304 10.09 -3.03 -6.26
N SER A 305 11.23 -2.32 -6.26
CA SER A 305 12.22 -2.40 -7.35
C SER A 305 12.87 -3.78 -7.45
N LEU A 306 13.22 -4.39 -6.32
CA LEU A 306 13.74 -5.76 -6.29
C LEU A 306 12.69 -6.77 -6.77
N ASP A 307 11.43 -6.60 -6.40
CA ASP A 307 10.34 -7.45 -6.87
C ASP A 307 10.12 -7.30 -8.38
N LEU A 308 10.08 -6.07 -8.88
CA LEU A 308 9.92 -5.79 -10.30
C LEU A 308 11.07 -6.37 -11.13
N LEU A 309 12.30 -5.94 -10.86
CA LEU A 309 13.46 -6.24 -11.70
C LEU A 309 14.00 -7.64 -11.45
N GLY A 310 14.02 -8.10 -10.19
CA GLY A 310 14.57 -9.39 -9.83
C GLY A 310 13.64 -10.58 -10.09
N ARG A 311 12.34 -10.34 -10.23
CA ARG A 311 11.34 -11.41 -10.36
C ARG A 311 10.32 -11.16 -11.48
N LYS A 312 9.55 -10.07 -11.42
CA LYS A 312 8.36 -9.87 -12.26
C LYS A 312 8.69 -9.70 -13.74
N VAL A 313 9.77 -8.99 -14.06
CA VAL A 313 10.21 -8.79 -15.45
C VAL A 313 10.53 -10.13 -16.14
N GLY A 314 11.16 -11.06 -15.44
CA GLY A 314 11.53 -12.38 -15.97
C GLY A 314 10.45 -13.46 -15.82
N GLN A 315 9.39 -13.20 -15.08
CA GLN A 315 8.36 -14.20 -14.76
C GLN A 315 7.64 -14.68 -16.04
N ASN A 316 7.36 -15.99 -16.11
CA ASN A 316 6.75 -16.63 -17.27
C ASN A 316 7.47 -16.26 -18.60
N ASN A 317 8.81 -16.33 -18.59
CA ASN A 317 9.67 -15.93 -19.69
C ASN A 317 9.44 -14.48 -20.18
N GLY A 318 9.08 -13.58 -19.28
CA GLY A 318 8.82 -12.17 -19.59
C GLY A 318 7.46 -11.90 -20.26
N ALA A 319 6.46 -12.75 -20.04
CA ALA A 319 5.14 -12.61 -20.66
C ALA A 319 4.48 -11.26 -20.35
N GLY A 320 4.46 -10.84 -19.09
CA GLY A 320 3.89 -9.55 -18.70
C GLY A 320 4.60 -8.36 -19.37
N LEU A 321 5.95 -8.37 -19.43
CA LEU A 321 6.71 -7.31 -20.07
C LEU A 321 6.42 -7.24 -21.59
N ARG A 322 6.39 -8.40 -22.28
CA ARG A 322 6.03 -8.40 -23.71
C ARG A 322 4.62 -7.90 -23.96
N GLN A 323 3.67 -8.22 -23.07
CA GLN A 323 2.31 -7.73 -23.17
C GLN A 323 2.24 -6.22 -22.96
N LEU A 324 2.90 -5.68 -21.95
CA LEU A 324 3.00 -4.23 -21.71
C LEU A 324 3.61 -3.52 -22.93
N THR A 325 4.70 -4.06 -23.48
CA THR A 325 5.36 -3.53 -24.69
C THR A 325 4.39 -3.45 -25.86
N ARG A 326 3.60 -4.51 -26.12
CA ARG A 326 2.58 -4.51 -27.17
C ARG A 326 1.51 -3.46 -26.96
N LEU A 327 1.00 -3.33 -25.72
CA LEU A 327 -0.01 -2.32 -25.38
C LEU A 327 0.50 -0.90 -25.63
N ILE A 328 1.76 -0.62 -25.29
CA ILE A 328 2.37 0.68 -25.54
C ILE A 328 2.52 0.92 -27.05
N GLN A 329 3.00 -0.07 -27.80
CA GLN A 329 3.11 0.03 -29.27
C GLN A 329 1.74 0.25 -29.94
N ASP A 330 0.69 -0.44 -29.45
CA ASP A 330 -0.68 -0.24 -29.94
C ASP A 330 -1.21 1.16 -29.64
N ALA A 331 -0.92 1.68 -28.45
CA ALA A 331 -1.25 3.06 -28.10
C ALA A 331 -0.52 4.08 -29.01
N CYS A 332 0.75 3.85 -29.29
CA CYS A 332 1.53 4.68 -30.22
C CYS A 332 0.92 4.66 -31.64
N ARG A 333 0.52 3.47 -32.12
CA ARG A 333 -0.15 3.36 -33.45
C ARG A 333 -1.48 4.12 -33.49
N ARG A 334 -2.32 3.99 -32.45
CA ARG A 334 -3.57 4.75 -32.39
C ARG A 334 -3.34 6.26 -32.32
N ALA A 335 -2.27 6.70 -31.65
CA ALA A 335 -1.91 8.12 -31.56
C ALA A 335 -1.54 8.74 -32.91
N GLU A 336 -1.18 7.95 -33.93
CA GLU A 336 -0.89 8.45 -35.30
C GLU A 336 -2.05 9.21 -35.94
N ALA A 337 -3.28 8.79 -35.65
CA ALA A 337 -4.49 9.44 -36.12
C ALA A 337 -4.76 10.81 -35.47
N HIS A 338 -3.98 11.19 -34.44
CA HIS A 338 -4.21 12.41 -33.66
C HIS A 338 -3.00 13.35 -33.71
N PRO A 339 -3.02 14.41 -34.54
CA PRO A 339 -1.88 15.33 -34.71
C PRO A 339 -1.32 15.91 -33.40
N SER A 340 -2.19 16.18 -32.41
CA SER A 340 -1.79 16.70 -31.08
C SER A 340 -0.97 15.72 -30.25
N LEU A 341 -0.97 14.42 -30.58
CA LEU A 341 -0.27 13.38 -29.83
C LEU A 341 1.07 12.98 -30.46
N VAL A 342 1.37 13.46 -31.67
CA VAL A 342 2.61 13.09 -32.39
C VAL A 342 3.87 13.42 -31.59
N ALA A 343 3.91 14.60 -30.93
CA ALA A 343 5.05 15.02 -30.15
C ALA A 343 5.27 14.14 -28.89
N LEU A 344 4.21 13.53 -28.36
CA LEU A 344 4.26 12.64 -27.18
C LEU A 344 4.61 11.20 -27.59
N ARG A 345 4.26 10.78 -28.79
CA ARG A 345 4.51 9.42 -29.29
C ARG A 345 6.00 9.11 -29.44
N GLN A 346 6.77 9.98 -30.06
CA GLN A 346 8.19 9.73 -30.35
C GLN A 346 9.07 9.43 -29.13
N PRO A 347 8.93 10.15 -27.98
CA PRO A 347 9.65 9.78 -26.75
C PRO A 347 9.27 8.39 -26.25
N LEU A 348 7.98 8.01 -26.31
CA LEU A 348 7.48 6.73 -25.83
C LEU A 348 7.98 5.56 -26.71
N GLU A 349 7.97 5.70 -28.01
CA GLU A 349 8.53 4.72 -28.96
C GLU A 349 10.02 4.48 -28.71
N ARG A 350 10.80 5.54 -28.48
CA ARG A 350 12.23 5.43 -28.12
C ARG A 350 12.48 4.71 -26.82
N LEU A 351 11.59 4.83 -25.83
CA LEU A 351 11.70 4.10 -24.55
C LEU A 351 11.44 2.61 -24.73
N VAL A 352 10.47 2.23 -25.56
CA VAL A 352 10.12 0.82 -25.82
C VAL A 352 11.15 0.11 -26.72
N ALA A 353 11.87 0.86 -27.56
CA ALA A 353 12.90 0.32 -28.47
C ALA A 353 14.25 0.05 -27.77
N ARG A 354 14.45 0.49 -26.53
CA ARG A 354 15.63 0.25 -25.69
C ARG A 354 15.46 -0.97 -24.81
#